data_eda046764d071734f2ea1fabb427fe76
#
_entry.id   eda046764d071734f2ea1fabb427fe76
#
_cell.length_a   1.000
_cell.length_b   1.000
_cell.length_c   1.000
_cell.angle_alpha   90.00
_cell.angle_beta   90.00
_cell.angle_gamma   90.00
#
_symmetry.space_group_name_H-M   'P 1'
#
loop_
_entity.id
_entity.type
_entity.pdbx_description
1 polymer ?
#
loop_
_entity_poly.entity_id
_entity_poly.type
_entity_poly.pdbx_seq_one_letter_code
_entity_poly.pdbx_strand_id
1 'polypeptide(L)'
;MNIPSLLIPKANVEYLRTKDSIEFALDIFRRNSYSAVPVINSDGIYRGTITEGDFLYYIMDNPDADLKKVKVRNILREDFYEAVKITASIDKILIKCLDQNFVPVTDDRDVFVGIVTRKVIFKNIYEEQLKIKYGSE
;
A
#
# COMPACT_ATOMS: atom_id res chain seq x y z
N MET A 1 19.59 5.05 6.67
CA MET A 1 18.20 4.84 6.19
C MET A 1 17.76 3.45 6.64
N ASN A 2 16.68 3.35 7.37
CA ASN A 2 16.10 2.07 7.78
C ASN A 2 14.58 2.14 7.69
N ILE A 3 13.91 0.98 7.71
CA ILE A 3 12.46 0.91 7.51
C ILE A 3 11.70 1.72 8.58
N PRO A 4 11.95 1.54 9.88
CA PRO A 4 11.21 2.31 10.88
C PRO A 4 11.29 3.83 10.73
N SER A 5 12.43 4.34 10.29
CA SER A 5 12.61 5.79 10.12
C SER A 5 11.86 6.36 8.92
N LEU A 6 11.50 5.53 7.96
CA LEU A 6 10.80 5.93 6.73
C LEU A 6 9.32 5.58 6.77
N LEU A 7 8.88 4.81 7.77
CA LEU A 7 7.53 4.29 7.85
C LEU A 7 6.50 5.40 8.04
N ILE A 8 5.47 5.39 7.20
CA ILE A 8 4.24 6.11 7.48
C ILE A 8 3.36 5.15 8.27
N PRO A 9 3.09 5.42 9.55
CA PRO A 9 2.36 4.47 10.39
C PRO A 9 0.91 4.30 9.94
N LYS A 10 0.36 3.14 10.25
CA LYS A 10 -1.01 2.76 9.90
C LYS A 10 -2.04 3.85 10.20
N ALA A 11 -1.91 4.54 11.32
CA ALA A 11 -2.83 5.60 11.73
C ALA A 11 -2.90 6.76 10.71
N ASN A 12 -1.86 6.94 9.91
CA ASN A 12 -1.76 8.00 8.91
C ASN A 12 -1.92 7.49 7.47
N VAL A 13 -2.34 6.24 7.30
CA VAL A 13 -2.49 5.60 6.00
C VAL A 13 -3.96 5.26 5.76
N GLU A 14 -4.46 5.57 4.57
CA GLU A 14 -5.77 5.09 4.16
C GLU A 14 -5.65 3.62 3.77
N TYR A 15 -6.47 2.76 4.34
CA TYR A 15 -6.52 1.33 4.01
C TYR A 15 -7.97 0.87 3.97
N LEU A 16 -8.20 -0.25 3.29
CA LEU A 16 -9.51 -0.88 3.19
C LEU A 16 -9.49 -2.20 3.95
N ARG A 17 -10.69 -2.68 4.27
CA ARG A 17 -10.87 -3.99 4.90
C ARG A 17 -11.45 -4.97 3.89
N THR A 18 -11.10 -6.23 4.04
CA THR A 18 -11.60 -7.29 3.16
C THR A 18 -13.12 -7.36 3.11
N LYS A 19 -13.79 -6.96 4.20
CA LYS A 19 -15.25 -6.97 4.31
C LYS A 19 -15.94 -5.72 3.76
N ASP A 20 -15.18 -4.69 3.39
CA ASP A 20 -15.75 -3.47 2.82
C ASP A 20 -16.40 -3.76 1.48
N SER A 21 -17.51 -3.07 1.18
CA SER A 21 -18.15 -3.19 -0.12
C SER A 21 -17.32 -2.49 -1.20
N ILE A 22 -17.50 -2.93 -2.44
CA ILE A 22 -16.88 -2.27 -3.58
C ILE A 22 -17.37 -0.83 -3.71
N GLU A 23 -18.64 -0.58 -3.43
CA GLU A 23 -19.19 0.78 -3.44
C GLU A 23 -18.45 1.69 -2.47
N PHE A 24 -18.25 1.24 -1.23
CA PHE A 24 -17.49 2.00 -0.22
C PHE A 24 -16.05 2.23 -0.68
N ALA A 25 -15.40 1.18 -1.19
CA ALA A 25 -14.02 1.27 -1.65
C ALA A 25 -13.85 2.26 -2.81
N LEU A 26 -14.76 2.24 -3.77
CA LEU A 26 -14.74 3.19 -4.88
C LEU A 26 -14.89 4.63 -4.41
N ASP A 27 -15.73 4.86 -3.40
CA ASP A 27 -15.91 6.19 -2.83
C ASP A 27 -14.61 6.69 -2.19
N ILE A 28 -13.89 5.81 -1.47
CA ILE A 28 -12.58 6.15 -0.88
C ILE A 28 -11.59 6.53 -1.98
N PHE A 29 -11.48 5.72 -3.03
CA PHE A 29 -10.58 6.01 -4.16
C PHE A 29 -10.92 7.35 -4.82
N ARG A 30 -12.19 7.58 -5.08
CA ARG A 30 -12.66 8.78 -5.77
C ARG A 30 -12.39 10.05 -4.98
N ARG A 31 -12.67 10.04 -3.66
CA ARG A 31 -12.48 11.22 -2.80
C ARG A 31 -11.01 11.58 -2.63
N ASN A 32 -10.11 10.60 -2.68
CA ASN A 32 -8.70 10.81 -2.38
C ASN A 32 -7.80 10.72 -3.61
N SER A 33 -8.36 10.44 -4.78
CA SER A 33 -7.61 10.27 -6.03
C SER A 33 -6.49 9.23 -5.93
N TYR A 34 -6.73 8.15 -5.19
CA TYR A 34 -5.76 7.06 -5.06
C TYR A 34 -5.75 6.17 -6.30
N SER A 35 -4.61 5.56 -6.59
CA SER A 35 -4.47 4.54 -7.62
C SER A 35 -4.38 3.14 -7.04
N ALA A 36 -3.94 3.01 -5.79
CA ALA A 36 -3.77 1.75 -5.09
C ALA A 36 -3.90 1.97 -3.59
N VAL A 37 -4.51 1.02 -2.88
CA VAL A 37 -4.74 1.10 -1.43
C VAL A 37 -4.52 -0.28 -0.80
N PRO A 38 -3.80 -0.35 0.33
CA PRO A 38 -3.62 -1.62 1.04
C PRO A 38 -4.92 -2.10 1.67
N VAL A 39 -5.04 -3.43 1.78
CA VAL A 39 -6.23 -4.09 2.32
C VAL A 39 -5.82 -5.02 3.47
N ILE A 40 -6.54 -4.92 4.57
CA ILE A 40 -6.32 -5.77 5.75
C ILE A 40 -7.59 -6.55 6.07
N ASN A 41 -7.44 -7.66 6.81
CA ASN A 41 -8.59 -8.40 7.33
C ASN A 41 -8.99 -7.91 8.73
N SER A 42 -9.97 -8.57 9.37
CA SER A 42 -10.46 -8.18 10.69
C SER A 42 -9.43 -8.34 11.82
N ASP A 43 -8.39 -9.15 11.60
CA ASP A 43 -7.29 -9.31 12.54
C ASP A 43 -6.15 -8.33 12.29
N GLY A 44 -6.30 -7.42 11.33
CA GLY A 44 -5.26 -6.46 10.97
C GLY A 44 -4.18 -7.03 10.07
N ILE A 45 -4.34 -8.26 9.59
CA ILE A 45 -3.37 -8.93 8.71
C ILE A 45 -3.43 -8.31 7.33
N TYR A 46 -2.28 -7.98 6.76
CA TYR A 46 -2.19 -7.48 5.40
C TYR A 46 -2.57 -8.59 4.42
N ARG A 47 -3.53 -8.30 3.52
CA ARG A 47 -4.05 -9.28 2.56
C ARG A 47 -3.72 -8.98 1.11
N GLY A 48 -3.26 -7.79 0.82
CA GLY A 48 -2.93 -7.38 -0.53
C GLY A 48 -3.24 -5.91 -0.76
N THR A 49 -3.10 -5.49 -2.01
CA THR A 49 -3.36 -4.10 -2.42
C THR A 49 -4.35 -4.12 -3.57
N ILE A 50 -5.37 -3.27 -3.48
CA ILE A 50 -6.37 -3.14 -4.53
C ILE A 50 -6.08 -1.88 -5.36
N THR A 51 -6.26 -1.98 -6.68
CA THR A 51 -5.97 -0.90 -7.62
C THR A 51 -7.21 -0.47 -8.37
N GLU A 52 -7.14 0.71 -9.02
CA GLU A 52 -8.21 1.19 -9.90
C GLU A 52 -8.55 0.17 -10.98
N GLY A 53 -7.55 -0.50 -11.54
CA GLY A 53 -7.75 -1.52 -12.56
C GLY A 53 -8.56 -2.72 -12.06
N ASP A 54 -8.39 -3.10 -10.80
CA ASP A 54 -9.15 -4.21 -10.21
C ASP A 54 -10.65 -3.91 -10.23
N PHE A 55 -11.04 -2.69 -9.88
CA PHE A 55 -12.44 -2.27 -9.94
C PHE A 55 -12.95 -2.21 -11.37
N LEU A 56 -12.17 -1.60 -12.26
CA LEU A 56 -12.54 -1.42 -13.65
C LEU A 56 -12.85 -2.76 -14.33
N TYR A 57 -11.93 -3.70 -14.21
CA TYR A 57 -12.10 -5.01 -14.86
C TYR A 57 -13.24 -5.80 -14.25
N TYR A 58 -13.39 -5.73 -12.92
CA TYR A 58 -14.52 -6.39 -12.28
C TYR A 58 -15.86 -5.85 -12.80
N ILE A 59 -16.01 -4.53 -12.88
CA ILE A 59 -17.25 -3.91 -13.35
C ILE A 59 -17.52 -4.24 -14.82
N MET A 60 -16.48 -4.24 -15.65
CA MET A 60 -16.59 -4.61 -17.07
C MET A 60 -17.06 -6.05 -17.25
N ASP A 61 -16.55 -6.96 -16.41
CA ASP A 61 -16.85 -8.39 -16.48
C ASP A 61 -18.19 -8.72 -15.81
N ASN A 62 -18.70 -7.85 -14.92
CA ASN A 62 -19.91 -8.06 -14.14
C ASN A 62 -20.77 -6.80 -14.11
N PRO A 63 -21.31 -6.38 -15.28
CA PRO A 63 -22.02 -5.09 -15.40
C PRO A 63 -23.29 -5.01 -14.56
N ASP A 64 -23.89 -6.16 -14.20
CA ASP A 64 -25.13 -6.19 -13.43
C ASP A 64 -24.89 -6.44 -11.92
N ALA A 65 -23.63 -6.45 -11.48
CA ALA A 65 -23.32 -6.69 -10.08
C ALA A 65 -23.81 -5.56 -9.18
N ASP A 66 -24.34 -5.93 -8.00
CA ASP A 66 -24.69 -4.96 -6.97
C ASP A 66 -23.44 -4.65 -6.15
N LEU A 67 -22.84 -3.49 -6.38
CA LEU A 67 -21.59 -3.09 -5.77
C LEU A 67 -21.68 -2.88 -4.24
N LYS A 68 -22.90 -2.78 -3.71
CA LYS A 68 -23.12 -2.74 -2.27
C LYS A 68 -22.93 -4.12 -1.62
N LYS A 69 -23.12 -5.19 -2.39
CA LYS A 69 -23.05 -6.57 -1.89
C LYS A 69 -21.74 -7.26 -2.19
N VAL A 70 -21.02 -6.82 -3.21
CA VAL A 70 -19.71 -7.38 -3.54
C VAL A 70 -18.67 -6.79 -2.57
N LYS A 71 -17.83 -7.66 -2.01
CA LYS A 71 -16.82 -7.25 -1.04
C LYS A 71 -15.44 -7.13 -1.69
N VAL A 72 -14.59 -6.29 -1.11
CA VAL A 72 -13.20 -6.12 -1.53
C VAL A 72 -12.51 -7.48 -1.65
N ARG A 73 -12.71 -8.39 -0.69
CA ARG A 73 -12.12 -9.74 -0.72
C ARG A 73 -12.49 -10.55 -1.97
N ASN A 74 -13.59 -10.24 -2.62
CA ASN A 74 -14.05 -10.98 -3.81
C ASN A 74 -13.23 -10.64 -5.05
N ILE A 75 -12.54 -9.49 -5.07
CA ILE A 75 -11.77 -9.04 -6.23
C ILE A 75 -10.30 -8.83 -5.93
N LEU A 76 -9.89 -8.93 -4.68
CA LEU A 76 -8.52 -8.70 -4.24
C LEU A 76 -7.58 -9.78 -4.76
N ARG A 77 -6.43 -9.36 -5.31
CA ARG A 77 -5.33 -10.27 -5.69
C ARG A 77 -4.41 -10.43 -4.49
N GLU A 78 -4.35 -11.65 -3.93
CA GLU A 78 -3.63 -11.91 -2.67
C GLU A 78 -2.13 -11.63 -2.74
N ASP A 79 -1.46 -11.96 -3.84
CA ASP A 79 -0.01 -11.82 -3.95
C ASP A 79 0.45 -10.51 -4.57
N PHE A 80 -0.47 -9.59 -4.78
CA PHE A 80 -0.16 -8.30 -5.40
C PHE A 80 0.32 -7.30 -4.35
N TYR A 81 1.47 -6.67 -4.58
CA TYR A 81 2.20 -5.81 -3.65
C TYR A 81 2.56 -6.55 -2.37
N GLU A 82 3.50 -7.47 -2.48
CA GLU A 82 4.00 -8.19 -1.30
C GLU A 82 4.52 -7.22 -0.25
N ALA A 83 4.22 -7.52 1.01
CA ALA A 83 4.69 -6.74 2.15
C ALA A 83 6.12 -7.10 2.51
N VAL A 84 6.77 -6.19 3.23
CA VAL A 84 8.09 -6.40 3.81
C VAL A 84 7.97 -6.30 5.33
N LYS A 85 8.69 -7.16 6.05
CA LYS A 85 8.72 -7.11 7.52
C LYS A 85 9.43 -5.85 7.98
N ILE A 86 8.96 -5.24 9.07
CA ILE A 86 9.56 -4.02 9.61
C ILE A 86 11.02 -4.22 10.03
N THR A 87 11.40 -5.46 10.33
CA THR A 87 12.77 -5.84 10.72
C THR A 87 13.67 -6.17 9.53
N ALA A 88 13.15 -6.17 8.32
CA ALA A 88 13.94 -6.47 7.14
C ALA A 88 14.92 -5.34 6.82
N SER A 89 15.92 -5.64 5.98
CA SER A 89 16.83 -4.62 5.50
C SER A 89 16.13 -3.68 4.52
N ILE A 90 16.60 -2.45 4.45
CA ILE A 90 16.06 -1.44 3.54
C ILE A 90 16.17 -1.87 2.07
N ASP A 91 17.15 -2.72 1.74
CA ASP A 91 17.34 -3.19 0.36
C ASP A 91 16.10 -3.88 -0.20
N LYS A 92 15.35 -4.58 0.64
CA LYS A 92 14.10 -5.22 0.22
C LYS A 92 13.05 -4.21 -0.21
N ILE A 93 12.97 -3.08 0.50
CA ILE A 93 12.08 -1.97 0.14
C ILE A 93 12.53 -1.35 -1.19
N LEU A 94 13.82 -1.09 -1.34
CA LEU A 94 14.36 -0.43 -2.53
C LEU A 94 14.06 -1.22 -3.80
N ILE A 95 14.23 -2.54 -3.74
CA ILE A 95 13.95 -3.42 -4.88
C ILE A 95 12.46 -3.36 -5.26
N LYS A 96 11.58 -3.42 -4.28
CA LYS A 96 10.13 -3.37 -4.54
C LYS A 96 9.68 -2.02 -5.10
N CYS A 97 10.37 -0.93 -4.77
CA CYS A 97 10.07 0.40 -5.28
C CYS A 97 10.32 0.54 -6.78
N LEU A 98 11.01 -0.40 -7.42
CA LEU A 98 11.13 -0.42 -8.88
C LEU A 98 9.76 -0.59 -9.56
N ASP A 99 8.87 -1.36 -8.93
CA ASP A 99 7.58 -1.71 -9.51
C ASP A 99 6.38 -1.20 -8.71
N GLN A 100 6.58 -0.80 -7.45
CA GLN A 100 5.52 -0.40 -6.54
C GLN A 100 5.69 1.06 -6.11
N ASN A 101 4.59 1.81 -6.08
CA ASN A 101 4.60 3.19 -5.59
C ASN A 101 4.76 3.27 -4.08
N PHE A 102 4.38 2.22 -3.38
CA PHE A 102 4.61 2.08 -1.95
C PHE A 102 4.82 0.60 -1.62
N VAL A 103 5.40 0.35 -0.47
CA VAL A 103 5.62 -1.01 0.02
C VAL A 103 4.89 -1.16 1.35
N PRO A 104 3.93 -2.06 1.46
CA PRO A 104 3.30 -2.37 2.74
C PRO A 104 4.31 -2.98 3.71
N VAL A 105 4.22 -2.59 4.97
CA VAL A 105 5.11 -3.08 6.02
C VAL A 105 4.30 -3.78 7.09
N THR A 106 4.78 -4.94 7.51
CA THR A 106 4.13 -5.77 8.53
C THR A 106 5.08 -6.07 9.68
N ASP A 107 4.51 -6.48 10.81
CA ASP A 107 5.30 -7.03 11.91
C ASP A 107 5.58 -8.52 11.68
N ASP A 108 6.12 -9.20 12.68
CA ASP A 108 6.47 -10.63 12.61
C ASP A 108 5.25 -11.57 12.53
N ARG A 109 4.05 -11.04 12.77
CA ARG A 109 2.78 -11.78 12.69
C ARG A 109 1.98 -11.44 11.44
N ASP A 110 2.59 -10.74 10.49
CA ASP A 110 1.94 -10.25 9.27
C ASP A 110 0.88 -9.18 9.51
N VAL A 111 0.85 -8.58 10.70
CA VAL A 111 -0.04 -7.45 11.00
C VAL A 111 0.49 -6.21 10.29
N PHE A 112 -0.41 -5.53 9.59
CA PHE A 112 -0.08 -4.30 8.87
C PHE A 112 0.25 -3.19 9.85
N VAL A 113 1.42 -2.58 9.71
CA VAL A 113 1.87 -1.48 10.59
C VAL A 113 2.03 -0.15 9.86
N GLY A 114 2.03 -0.15 8.56
CA GLY A 114 2.14 1.06 7.76
C GLY A 114 2.73 0.81 6.37
N ILE A 115 3.18 1.87 5.73
CA ILE A 115 3.79 1.79 4.40
C ILE A 115 5.07 2.61 4.33
N VAL A 116 5.93 2.27 3.38
CA VAL A 116 7.04 3.12 2.95
C VAL A 116 6.75 3.50 1.50
N THR A 117 6.72 4.79 1.21
CA THR A 117 6.43 5.27 -0.14
C THR A 117 7.70 5.45 -0.95
N ARG A 118 7.59 5.27 -2.27
CA ARG A 118 8.66 5.59 -3.22
C ARG A 118 9.11 7.04 -3.07
N LYS A 119 8.15 7.93 -2.87
CA LYS A 119 8.41 9.36 -2.69
C LYS A 119 9.33 9.63 -1.49
N VAL A 120 9.08 9.00 -0.36
CA VAL A 120 9.91 9.16 0.85
C VAL A 120 11.32 8.64 0.61
N ILE A 121 11.45 7.51 -0.07
CA ILE A 121 12.75 6.94 -0.44
C ILE A 121 13.54 7.91 -1.31
N PHE A 122 12.95 8.41 -2.38
CA PHE A 122 13.62 9.34 -3.29
C PHE A 122 14.02 10.64 -2.58
N LYS A 123 13.14 11.16 -1.73
CA LYS A 123 13.43 12.36 -0.96
C LYS A 123 14.64 12.15 -0.04
N ASN A 124 14.69 11.00 0.63
CA ASN A 124 15.78 10.66 1.54
C ASN A 124 17.11 10.53 0.78
N ILE A 125 17.10 9.83 -0.35
CA ILE A 125 18.29 9.69 -1.21
C ILE A 125 18.76 11.05 -1.70
N TYR A 126 17.84 11.90 -2.14
CA TYR A 126 18.17 13.23 -2.63
C TYR A 126 18.81 14.09 -1.54
N GLU A 127 18.27 14.08 -0.34
CA GLU A 127 18.82 14.83 0.81
C GLU A 127 20.23 14.34 1.16
N GLU A 128 20.50 13.04 1.12
CA GLU A 128 21.82 12.50 1.33
C GLU A 128 22.80 12.93 0.24
N GLN A 129 22.36 12.96 -1.02
CA GLN A 129 23.19 13.45 -2.12
C GLN A 129 23.56 14.93 -1.95
N LEU A 130 22.64 15.75 -1.46
CA LEU A 130 22.92 17.16 -1.17
C LEU A 130 23.96 17.31 -0.08
N LYS A 131 23.90 16.49 0.98
CA LYS A 131 24.91 16.51 2.05
C LYS A 131 26.29 16.16 1.51
N ILE A 132 26.38 15.16 0.65
CA ILE A 132 27.66 14.74 0.05
C ILE A 132 28.20 15.85 -0.86
N LYS A 133 27.33 16.41 -1.72
CA LYS A 133 27.75 17.37 -2.76
C LYS A 133 28.14 18.73 -2.19
N TYR A 134 27.42 19.22 -1.19
CA TYR A 134 27.60 20.58 -0.66
C TYR A 134 28.29 20.61 0.69
N GLY A 135 28.78 19.48 1.17
CA GLY A 135 29.53 19.39 2.39
C GLY A 135 28.81 19.90 3.61
N SER A 136 28.16 19.06 4.37
CA SER A 136 27.65 19.47 5.68
C SER A 136 28.81 19.56 6.64
N GLU A 137 29.14 20.73 6.97
CA GLU A 137 30.13 21.00 8.01
C GLU A 137 29.51 20.84 9.39
#